data_c8e59f2f65ae6515126a136b6194c823
#
_entry.id   c8e59f2f65ae6515126a136b6194c823
#
_cell.length_a   1.000
_cell.length_b   1.000
_cell.length_c   1.000
_cell.angle_alpha   90.00
_cell.angle_beta   90.00
_cell.angle_gamma   90.00
#
_symmetry.space_group_name_H-M   'P 1'
#
loop_
_entity.id
_entity.type
_entity.pdbx_description
1 polymer ?
#
loop_
_entity_poly.entity_id
_entity_poly.type
_entity_poly.pdbx_seq_one_letter_code
_entity_poly.pdbx_strand_id
1 'polypeptide(L)'
;FKYVELGRNKTLMMIFFNSSLRTRLSTQKAAINLGMNVMVLDINQGAWKLETERGVIMDGDKPEHILEAIPVMGCYCDIIGVRSFARFEDRDFDYQETIINQFIQYSGRPVFSMEAATRHPLQSFADLITIEEYKKTVRPKVVMTWAPHPRPLPQAVPNSFAEWMNATDYEFVITHPEGYELDPQFVGNAKVEYDQMKAFEGADFIYAKNWAAYSCLLYTSPSPRDGLLS
;
A
#
# COMPACT_ATOMS: atom_id res chain seq x y z
N PHE A 1 16.77 15.66 17.15
CA PHE A 1 15.54 15.83 16.36
C PHE A 1 14.53 16.66 17.15
N LYS A 2 13.77 17.55 16.48
CA LYS A 2 12.84 18.51 17.10
C LYS A 2 11.71 17.83 17.89
N TYR A 3 11.34 16.60 17.52
CA TYR A 3 10.16 15.91 18.03
C TYR A 3 10.47 14.60 18.77
N VAL A 4 11.70 14.42 19.25
CA VAL A 4 12.14 13.17 19.92
C VAL A 4 11.33 12.83 21.18
N GLU A 5 10.68 13.80 21.81
CA GLU A 5 9.89 13.58 23.02
C GLU A 5 8.45 13.09 22.73
N LEU A 6 7.97 13.20 21.48
CA LEU A 6 6.58 12.81 21.14
C LEU A 6 6.32 11.32 21.34
N GLY A 7 7.31 10.50 21.05
CA GLY A 7 7.21 9.05 21.17
C GLY A 7 7.86 8.46 22.41
N ARG A 8 8.30 9.29 23.35
CA ARG A 8 8.99 8.86 24.57
C ARG A 8 8.15 7.85 25.35
N ASN A 9 8.75 6.74 25.72
CA ASN A 9 8.10 5.60 26.39
C ASN A 9 6.94 4.96 25.61
N LYS A 10 6.84 5.21 24.29
CA LYS A 10 5.90 4.57 23.40
C LYS A 10 6.59 3.51 22.57
N THR A 11 5.86 2.46 22.22
CA THR A 11 6.34 1.36 21.40
C THR A 11 5.51 1.29 20.12
N LEU A 12 6.18 1.36 18.97
CA LEU A 12 5.62 1.01 17.68
C LEU A 12 5.85 -0.48 17.42
N MET A 13 4.79 -1.21 17.12
CA MET A 13 4.88 -2.58 16.58
C MET A 13 4.63 -2.57 15.08
N MET A 14 5.56 -3.12 14.32
CA MET A 14 5.49 -3.23 12.86
C MET A 14 5.26 -4.68 12.48
N ILE A 15 4.13 -4.97 11.83
CA ILE A 15 3.71 -6.33 11.42
C ILE A 15 3.86 -6.47 9.92
N PHE A 16 4.65 -7.44 9.48
CA PHE A 16 4.91 -7.72 8.08
C PHE A 16 4.37 -9.10 7.67
N PHE A 17 3.34 -9.13 6.86
CA PHE A 17 2.92 -10.33 6.12
C PHE A 17 3.71 -10.53 4.83
N ASN A 18 4.28 -9.44 4.31
CA ASN A 18 5.10 -9.41 3.11
C ASN A 18 6.39 -8.64 3.40
N SER A 19 7.51 -9.15 2.93
CA SER A 19 8.82 -8.53 3.14
C SER A 19 8.90 -7.12 2.52
N SER A 20 9.68 -6.25 3.14
CA SER A 20 9.97 -4.91 2.64
C SER A 20 11.29 -4.40 3.17
N LEU A 21 12.12 -3.87 2.30
CA LEU A 21 13.34 -3.18 2.70
C LEU A 21 13.06 -1.71 3.08
N ARG A 22 12.47 -0.95 2.14
CA ARG A 22 12.29 0.50 2.30
C ARG A 22 11.30 0.85 3.41
N THR A 23 10.13 0.23 3.42
CA THR A 23 9.11 0.46 4.46
C THR A 23 9.65 0.14 5.84
N ARG A 24 10.36 -0.99 5.97
CA ARG A 24 10.98 -1.40 7.23
C ARG A 24 11.96 -0.33 7.75
N LEU A 25 12.93 0.06 6.92
CA LEU A 25 13.97 1.01 7.33
C LEU A 25 13.40 2.41 7.59
N SER A 26 12.53 2.92 6.72
CA SER A 26 11.96 4.26 6.86
C SER A 26 11.06 4.38 8.08
N THR A 27 10.19 3.41 8.31
CA THR A 27 9.26 3.44 9.45
C THR A 27 10.00 3.26 10.78
N GLN A 28 10.96 2.33 10.87
CA GLN A 28 11.82 2.22 12.04
C GLN A 28 12.56 3.52 12.32
N LYS A 29 13.18 4.10 11.29
CA LYS A 29 13.93 5.35 11.45
C LYS A 29 13.04 6.50 11.89
N ALA A 30 11.83 6.61 11.34
CA ALA A 30 10.86 7.62 11.76
C ALA A 30 10.47 7.45 13.23
N ALA A 31 10.16 6.24 13.68
CA ALA A 31 9.83 5.95 15.07
C ALA A 31 10.98 6.29 16.03
N ILE A 32 12.21 5.90 15.69
CA ILE A 32 13.41 6.24 16.49
C ILE A 32 13.62 7.75 16.58
N ASN A 33 13.42 8.49 15.47
CA ASN A 33 13.54 9.95 15.45
C ASN A 33 12.48 10.64 16.32
N LEU A 34 11.34 9.99 16.56
CA LEU A 34 10.30 10.43 17.48
C LEU A 34 10.53 9.97 18.92
N GLY A 35 11.58 9.22 19.21
CA GLY A 35 11.91 8.70 20.54
C GLY A 35 11.14 7.43 20.93
N MET A 36 10.54 6.72 19.95
CA MET A 36 9.80 5.48 20.20
C MET A 36 10.73 4.26 20.28
N ASN A 37 10.32 3.26 21.05
CA ASN A 37 10.80 1.90 20.89
C ASN A 37 10.15 1.27 19.65
N VAL A 38 10.82 0.29 19.02
CA VAL A 38 10.31 -0.40 17.84
C VAL A 38 10.40 -1.90 18.03
N MET A 39 9.29 -2.59 17.81
CA MET A 39 9.20 -4.03 17.69
C MET A 39 8.83 -4.39 16.25
N VAL A 40 9.48 -5.38 15.67
CA VAL A 40 9.21 -5.82 14.30
C VAL A 40 8.91 -7.31 14.30
N LEU A 41 7.76 -7.66 13.74
CA LEU A 41 7.33 -9.04 13.55
C LEU A 41 7.16 -9.34 12.06
N ASP A 42 7.89 -10.33 11.58
CA ASP A 42 7.67 -10.93 10.27
C ASP A 42 6.80 -12.18 10.48
N ILE A 43 5.55 -12.12 10.07
CA ILE A 43 4.63 -13.24 10.14
C ILE A 43 5.16 -14.37 9.24
N ASN A 44 5.17 -15.59 9.76
CA ASN A 44 5.73 -16.80 9.11
C ASN A 44 7.26 -16.86 8.97
N GLN A 45 8.01 -15.90 9.51
CA GLN A 45 9.49 -15.93 9.51
C GLN A 45 10.11 -15.72 10.89
N GLY A 46 9.55 -14.87 11.72
CA GLY A 46 10.05 -14.53 13.06
C GLY A 46 9.16 -15.01 14.20
N ALA A 47 7.99 -15.54 13.86
CA ALA A 47 7.02 -16.15 14.76
C ALA A 47 6.45 -17.41 14.09
N TRP A 48 5.66 -18.16 14.82
CA TRP A 48 4.91 -19.26 14.19
C TRP A 48 3.88 -18.76 13.19
N LYS A 49 3.39 -19.67 12.36
CA LYS A 49 2.37 -19.37 11.37
C LYS A 49 1.05 -19.00 12.06
N LEU A 50 0.38 -17.99 11.54
CA LEU A 50 -0.96 -17.59 11.98
C LEU A 50 -2.02 -18.06 10.99
N GLU A 51 -3.12 -18.61 11.48
CA GLU A 51 -4.31 -18.81 10.68
C GLU A 51 -5.05 -17.47 10.51
N THR A 52 -5.37 -17.10 9.28
CA THR A 52 -5.98 -15.82 8.95
C THR A 52 -7.44 -15.93 8.48
N GLU A 53 -7.88 -17.15 8.12
CA GLU A 53 -9.22 -17.38 7.62
C GLU A 53 -10.22 -17.57 8.78
N ARG A 54 -11.38 -16.95 8.66
CA ARG A 54 -12.45 -17.10 9.66
C ARG A 54 -13.15 -18.43 9.50
N GLY A 55 -13.52 -19.03 10.64
CA GLY A 55 -14.33 -20.27 10.68
C GLY A 55 -13.56 -21.54 10.35
N VAL A 56 -12.23 -21.48 10.27
CA VAL A 56 -11.38 -22.64 10.06
C VAL A 56 -11.27 -23.44 11.35
N ILE A 57 -11.33 -24.76 11.24
CA ILE A 57 -11.00 -25.67 12.35
C ILE A 57 -9.47 -25.66 12.52
N MET A 58 -9.00 -25.41 13.76
CA MET A 58 -7.57 -25.29 14.09
C MET A 58 -6.90 -26.69 14.24
N ASP A 59 -6.95 -27.49 13.18
CA ASP A 59 -6.37 -28.85 13.12
C ASP A 59 -5.22 -28.98 12.10
N GLY A 60 -4.81 -27.85 11.49
CA GLY A 60 -3.71 -27.77 10.52
C GLY A 60 -2.34 -27.47 11.15
N ASP A 61 -1.44 -26.95 10.32
CA ASP A 61 -0.05 -26.62 10.69
C ASP A 61 0.13 -25.21 11.30
N LYS A 62 -0.96 -24.48 11.54
CA LYS A 62 -0.95 -23.14 12.12
C LYS A 62 -1.42 -23.21 13.57
N PRO A 63 -0.53 -22.98 14.55
CA PRO A 63 -0.83 -23.23 15.98
C PRO A 63 -1.72 -22.15 16.61
N GLU A 64 -1.90 -20.98 15.97
CA GLU A 64 -2.63 -19.86 16.54
C GLU A 64 -3.45 -19.13 15.47
N HIS A 65 -4.65 -18.69 15.85
CA HIS A 65 -5.50 -17.89 14.98
C HIS A 65 -5.18 -16.39 15.15
N ILE A 66 -5.19 -15.64 14.04
CA ILE A 66 -4.87 -14.22 14.04
C ILE A 66 -5.75 -13.38 14.99
N LEU A 67 -7.01 -13.78 15.17
CA LEU A 67 -7.94 -13.09 16.07
C LEU A 67 -7.58 -13.24 17.56
N GLU A 68 -6.79 -14.25 17.91
CA GLU A 68 -6.25 -14.44 19.28
C GLU A 68 -4.91 -13.70 19.41
N ALA A 69 -4.07 -13.77 18.37
CA ALA A 69 -2.77 -13.12 18.37
C ALA A 69 -2.85 -11.58 18.40
N ILE A 70 -3.83 -10.97 17.69
CA ILE A 70 -3.94 -9.50 17.58
C ILE A 70 -4.13 -8.81 18.93
N PRO A 71 -5.07 -9.23 19.83
CA PRO A 71 -5.21 -8.62 21.16
C PRO A 71 -3.94 -8.75 22.00
N VAL A 72 -3.25 -9.90 21.90
CA VAL A 72 -1.98 -10.14 22.60
C VAL A 72 -0.92 -9.17 22.13
N MET A 73 -0.74 -9.00 20.80
CA MET A 73 0.17 -8.01 20.23
C MET A 73 -0.15 -6.58 20.73
N GLY A 74 -1.43 -6.24 20.84
CA GLY A 74 -1.89 -4.95 21.36
C GLY A 74 -1.47 -4.67 22.79
N CYS A 75 -1.25 -5.71 23.61
CA CYS A 75 -0.75 -5.55 24.99
C CYS A 75 0.71 -5.06 25.06
N TYR A 76 1.51 -5.29 24.01
CA TYR A 76 2.95 -5.00 24.01
C TYR A 76 3.34 -3.72 23.29
N CYS A 77 2.38 -2.95 22.77
CA CYS A 77 2.66 -1.74 22.01
C CYS A 77 1.62 -0.64 22.24
N ASP A 78 1.94 0.56 21.76
CA ASP A 78 1.06 1.72 21.81
C ASP A 78 0.43 2.04 20.44
N ILE A 79 1.08 1.63 19.36
CA ILE A 79 0.62 1.84 17.99
C ILE A 79 1.10 0.66 17.11
N ILE A 80 0.30 0.29 16.13
CA ILE A 80 0.59 -0.83 15.23
C ILE A 80 0.62 -0.35 13.78
N GLY A 81 1.71 -0.67 13.08
CA GLY A 81 1.79 -0.58 11.62
C GLY A 81 1.64 -1.96 10.99
N VAL A 82 0.76 -2.10 10.01
CA VAL A 82 0.48 -3.36 9.32
C VAL A 82 0.82 -3.27 7.84
N ARG A 83 1.53 -4.28 7.33
CA ARG A 83 1.78 -4.47 5.91
C ARG A 83 1.25 -5.82 5.47
N SER A 84 0.24 -5.81 4.60
CA SER A 84 -0.40 -7.02 4.06
C SER A 84 -0.87 -6.78 2.63
N PHE A 85 -0.26 -7.44 1.67
CA PHE A 85 -0.59 -7.28 0.25
C PHE A 85 -1.91 -7.95 -0.14
N ALA A 86 -2.44 -7.53 -1.27
CA ALA A 86 -3.44 -8.26 -2.02
C ALA A 86 -2.99 -9.70 -2.29
N ARG A 87 -3.92 -10.65 -2.23
CA ARG A 87 -3.66 -12.06 -2.58
C ARG A 87 -3.66 -12.29 -4.08
N PHE A 88 -4.34 -11.41 -4.82
CA PHE A 88 -4.53 -11.51 -6.27
C PHE A 88 -5.35 -12.74 -6.73
N GLU A 89 -6.14 -13.30 -5.88
CA GLU A 89 -7.02 -14.43 -6.18
C GLU A 89 -8.44 -13.96 -6.49
N ASP A 90 -8.93 -13.01 -5.68
CA ASP A 90 -10.27 -12.45 -5.77
C ASP A 90 -10.20 -10.96 -5.41
N ARG A 91 -10.69 -10.10 -6.32
CA ARG A 91 -10.70 -8.65 -6.12
C ARG A 91 -11.56 -8.23 -4.95
N ASP A 92 -12.77 -8.79 -4.84
CA ASP A 92 -13.72 -8.39 -3.81
C ASP A 92 -13.20 -8.79 -2.44
N PHE A 93 -12.51 -9.93 -2.33
CA PHE A 93 -11.81 -10.34 -1.12
C PHE A 93 -10.68 -9.37 -0.76
N ASP A 94 -9.83 -9.00 -1.71
CA ASP A 94 -8.73 -8.05 -1.48
C ASP A 94 -9.27 -6.67 -1.07
N TYR A 95 -10.37 -6.23 -1.67
CA TYR A 95 -10.99 -4.93 -1.35
C TYR A 95 -11.69 -4.90 0.01
N GLN A 96 -11.97 -6.05 0.63
CA GLN A 96 -12.44 -6.12 2.01
C GLN A 96 -11.35 -5.75 3.03
N GLU A 97 -10.08 -5.72 2.63
CA GLU A 97 -8.94 -5.37 3.50
C GLU A 97 -8.94 -6.14 4.82
N THR A 98 -9.28 -7.44 4.75
CA THR A 98 -9.61 -8.27 5.93
C THR A 98 -8.53 -8.22 7.00
N ILE A 99 -7.25 -8.31 6.63
CA ILE A 99 -6.16 -8.36 7.61
C ILE A 99 -6.06 -7.05 8.40
N ILE A 100 -5.97 -5.90 7.73
CA ILE A 100 -5.83 -4.63 8.43
C ILE A 100 -7.07 -4.30 9.25
N ASN A 101 -8.26 -4.63 8.76
CA ASN A 101 -9.52 -4.43 9.48
C ASN A 101 -9.60 -5.28 10.75
N GLN A 102 -9.05 -6.49 10.75
CA GLN A 102 -8.94 -7.30 11.98
C GLN A 102 -8.04 -6.62 13.02
N PHE A 103 -6.89 -6.06 12.61
CA PHE A 103 -6.04 -5.30 13.53
C PHE A 103 -6.75 -4.05 14.09
N ILE A 104 -7.45 -3.30 13.24
CA ILE A 104 -8.23 -2.12 13.66
C ILE A 104 -9.30 -2.52 14.69
N GLN A 105 -9.98 -3.63 14.44
CA GLN A 105 -11.12 -4.07 15.28
C GLN A 105 -10.68 -4.68 16.61
N TYR A 106 -9.59 -5.45 16.64
CA TYR A 106 -9.30 -6.33 17.77
C TYR A 106 -8.01 -5.96 18.54
N SER A 107 -7.13 -5.10 18.04
CA SER A 107 -5.88 -4.78 18.74
C SER A 107 -6.05 -3.89 19.97
N GLY A 108 -7.15 -3.11 20.05
CA GLY A 108 -7.31 -2.08 21.07
C GLY A 108 -6.28 -0.93 20.96
N ARG A 109 -5.58 -0.80 19.84
CA ARG A 109 -4.54 0.20 19.58
C ARG A 109 -4.80 0.95 18.28
N PRO A 110 -4.30 2.20 18.15
CA PRO A 110 -4.25 2.85 16.84
C PRO A 110 -3.48 2.00 15.84
N VAL A 111 -4.06 1.82 14.66
CA VAL A 111 -3.47 1.04 13.58
C VAL A 111 -3.29 1.94 12.35
N PHE A 112 -2.15 1.81 11.69
CA PHE A 112 -1.91 2.45 10.39
C PHE A 112 -1.43 1.46 9.34
N SER A 113 -1.79 1.71 8.09
CA SER A 113 -1.32 0.91 6.95
C SER A 113 0.09 1.30 6.56
N MET A 114 1.00 0.34 6.56
CA MET A 114 2.32 0.47 5.92
C MET A 114 2.28 0.08 4.43
N GLU A 115 1.31 -0.66 4.02
CA GLU A 115 0.76 -1.01 2.70
C GLU A 115 -0.25 -2.14 2.91
N ALA A 116 -1.44 -1.96 2.39
CA ALA A 116 -2.49 -2.95 2.41
C ALA A 116 -2.85 -3.39 0.98
N ALA A 117 -3.93 -4.13 0.80
CA ALA A 117 -4.30 -4.62 -0.52
C ALA A 117 -4.68 -3.49 -1.48
N THR A 118 -5.38 -2.47 -0.98
CA THR A 118 -5.90 -1.37 -1.81
C THR A 118 -5.20 -0.03 -1.59
N ARG A 119 -4.45 0.16 -0.49
CA ARG A 119 -3.87 1.45 -0.10
C ARG A 119 -2.43 1.36 0.41
N HIS A 120 -1.63 2.36 0.02
CA HIS A 120 -0.30 2.62 0.57
C HIS A 120 -0.16 4.11 0.96
N PRO A 121 -0.84 4.56 2.03
CA PRO A 121 -0.99 5.98 2.33
C PRO A 121 0.33 6.70 2.60
N LEU A 122 1.29 6.07 3.25
CA LEU A 122 2.57 6.68 3.59
C LEU A 122 3.43 6.97 2.34
N GLN A 123 3.40 6.08 1.34
CA GLN A 123 4.10 6.30 0.07
C GLN A 123 3.52 7.51 -0.64
N SER A 124 2.22 7.54 -0.83
CA SER A 124 1.55 8.59 -1.60
C SER A 124 1.59 9.94 -0.89
N PHE A 125 1.61 9.95 0.44
CA PHE A 125 1.84 11.17 1.20
C PHE A 125 3.28 11.71 1.02
N ALA A 126 4.28 10.83 0.98
CA ALA A 126 5.65 11.21 0.66
C ALA A 126 5.78 11.75 -0.79
N ASP A 127 5.06 11.14 -1.74
CA ASP A 127 5.02 11.60 -3.12
C ASP A 127 4.38 13.00 -3.21
N LEU A 128 3.29 13.26 -2.49
CA LEU A 128 2.67 14.59 -2.41
C LEU A 128 3.63 15.64 -1.82
N ILE A 129 4.32 15.32 -0.72
CA ILE A 129 5.33 16.22 -0.14
C ILE A 129 6.41 16.54 -1.19
N THR A 130 6.87 15.54 -1.93
CA THR A 130 7.86 15.72 -2.99
C THR A 130 7.34 16.64 -4.10
N ILE A 131 6.10 16.46 -4.54
CA ILE A 131 5.47 17.37 -5.53
C ILE A 131 5.40 18.79 -4.97
N GLU A 132 4.96 18.96 -3.71
CA GLU A 132 4.90 20.27 -3.06
C GLU A 132 6.26 20.97 -2.98
N GLU A 133 7.33 20.23 -2.72
CA GLU A 133 8.69 20.77 -2.66
C GLU A 133 9.24 21.21 -4.02
N TYR A 134 8.85 20.53 -5.11
CA TYR A 134 9.42 20.76 -6.44
C TYR A 134 8.49 21.47 -7.41
N LYS A 135 7.21 21.67 -7.10
CA LYS A 135 6.28 22.35 -7.99
C LYS A 135 6.68 23.80 -8.24
N LYS A 136 6.51 24.26 -9.48
CA LYS A 136 6.81 25.61 -9.92
C LYS A 136 5.56 26.48 -10.10
N THR A 137 4.40 25.83 -10.10
CA THR A 137 3.09 26.46 -10.27
C THR A 137 2.18 26.09 -9.11
N VAL A 138 1.15 26.89 -8.85
CA VAL A 138 0.17 26.61 -7.78
C VAL A 138 -0.63 25.34 -8.10
N ARG A 139 -0.96 25.14 -9.38
CA ARG A 139 -1.76 24.02 -9.90
C ARG A 139 -0.97 23.27 -10.98
N PRO A 140 0.00 22.44 -10.58
CA PRO A 140 0.77 21.66 -11.54
C PRO A 140 -0.11 20.61 -12.23
N LYS A 141 0.26 20.26 -13.47
CA LYS A 141 -0.27 19.07 -14.13
C LYS A 141 0.52 17.85 -13.71
N VAL A 142 -0.15 16.92 -13.02
CA VAL A 142 0.42 15.66 -12.57
C VAL A 142 -0.17 14.51 -13.37
N VAL A 143 0.68 13.71 -13.98
CA VAL A 143 0.27 12.54 -14.76
C VAL A 143 0.75 11.27 -14.08
N MET A 144 -0.17 10.40 -13.69
CA MET A 144 0.16 9.04 -13.28
C MET A 144 0.05 8.13 -14.49
N THR A 145 1.15 7.44 -14.81
CA THR A 145 1.21 6.54 -15.96
C THR A 145 1.50 5.09 -15.53
N TRP A 146 0.76 4.15 -16.13
CA TRP A 146 1.13 2.75 -16.05
C TRP A 146 2.47 2.52 -16.75
N ALA A 147 3.29 1.67 -16.17
CA ALA A 147 4.57 1.24 -16.73
C ALA A 147 4.75 -0.27 -16.56
N PRO A 148 5.33 -1.00 -17.54
CA PRO A 148 5.52 -2.43 -17.46
C PRO A 148 6.49 -2.84 -16.35
N HIS A 149 6.24 -4.01 -15.75
CA HIS A 149 7.10 -4.62 -14.74
C HIS A 149 7.04 -6.14 -14.87
N PRO A 150 8.15 -6.88 -14.61
CA PRO A 150 8.19 -8.34 -14.76
C PRO A 150 7.24 -9.13 -13.85
N ARG A 151 6.76 -8.51 -12.79
CA ARG A 151 5.79 -9.11 -11.84
C ARG A 151 4.62 -8.18 -11.65
N PRO A 152 3.39 -8.69 -11.58
CA PRO A 152 2.23 -7.88 -11.24
C PRO A 152 2.41 -7.29 -9.83
N LEU A 153 2.04 -6.01 -9.68
CA LEU A 153 2.08 -5.30 -8.40
C LEU A 153 0.65 -4.94 -7.97
N PRO A 154 0.40 -4.82 -6.65
CA PRO A 154 -0.90 -4.36 -6.16
C PRO A 154 -1.28 -2.98 -6.68
N GLN A 155 -2.59 -2.71 -6.75
CA GLN A 155 -3.12 -1.39 -7.06
C GLN A 155 -3.02 -0.41 -5.86
N ALA A 156 -2.50 -0.86 -4.71
CA ALA A 156 -2.41 -0.07 -3.48
C ALA A 156 -1.70 1.29 -3.66
N VAL A 157 -0.58 1.30 -4.38
CA VAL A 157 0.18 2.55 -4.61
C VAL A 157 -0.55 3.49 -5.57
N PRO A 158 -0.97 3.07 -6.79
CA PRO A 158 -1.69 3.97 -7.69
C PRO A 158 -3.04 4.42 -7.12
N ASN A 159 -3.76 3.57 -6.40
CA ASN A 159 -4.99 3.96 -5.72
C ASN A 159 -4.76 5.10 -4.71
N SER A 160 -3.78 4.93 -3.82
CA SER A 160 -3.46 5.96 -2.83
C SER A 160 -2.91 7.23 -3.46
N PHE A 161 -2.11 7.12 -4.52
CA PHE A 161 -1.64 8.29 -5.25
C PHE A 161 -2.82 9.06 -5.85
N ALA A 162 -3.76 8.35 -6.47
CA ALA A 162 -4.96 8.96 -7.03
C ALA A 162 -5.83 9.64 -5.95
N GLU A 163 -6.02 9.01 -4.79
CA GLU A 163 -6.74 9.62 -3.65
C GLU A 163 -6.08 10.94 -3.20
N TRP A 164 -4.76 10.97 -3.04
CA TRP A 164 -4.05 12.17 -2.63
C TRP A 164 -4.09 13.27 -3.70
N MET A 165 -3.93 12.92 -4.98
CA MET A 165 -4.01 13.90 -6.07
C MET A 165 -5.42 14.48 -6.20
N ASN A 166 -6.46 13.66 -6.06
CA ASN A 166 -7.85 14.12 -6.05
C ASN A 166 -8.20 15.03 -4.85
N ALA A 167 -7.43 14.96 -3.76
CA ALA A 167 -7.57 15.84 -2.59
C ALA A 167 -6.87 17.21 -2.79
N THR A 168 -6.17 17.42 -3.90
CA THR A 168 -5.50 18.67 -4.25
C THR A 168 -6.27 19.42 -5.34
N ASP A 169 -5.86 20.65 -5.61
CA ASP A 169 -6.35 21.45 -6.77
C ASP A 169 -5.53 21.20 -8.04
N TYR A 170 -4.73 20.17 -8.12
CA TYR A 170 -3.86 19.88 -9.27
C TYR A 170 -4.68 19.43 -10.48
N GLU A 171 -4.15 19.65 -11.68
CA GLU A 171 -4.65 18.98 -12.88
C GLU A 171 -4.13 17.53 -12.85
N PHE A 172 -5.01 16.58 -12.52
CA PHE A 172 -4.59 15.19 -12.39
C PHE A 172 -5.11 14.34 -13.56
N VAL A 173 -4.19 13.63 -14.21
CA VAL A 173 -4.46 12.72 -15.34
C VAL A 173 -3.91 11.34 -15.02
N ILE A 174 -4.72 10.31 -15.29
CA ILE A 174 -4.31 8.91 -15.22
C ILE A 174 -4.23 8.37 -16.65
N THR A 175 -3.12 7.71 -16.99
CA THR A 175 -2.96 7.04 -18.28
C THR A 175 -2.49 5.60 -18.10
N HIS A 176 -3.17 4.68 -18.78
CA HIS A 176 -2.91 3.25 -18.75
C HIS A 176 -3.46 2.58 -20.01
N PRO A 177 -3.00 1.37 -20.39
CA PRO A 177 -3.64 0.56 -21.43
C PRO A 177 -5.06 0.17 -21.01
N GLU A 178 -5.91 -0.14 -21.99
CA GLU A 178 -7.23 -0.74 -21.74
C GLU A 178 -7.09 -2.03 -20.93
N GLY A 179 -8.00 -2.25 -19.98
CA GLY A 179 -7.98 -3.39 -19.07
C GLY A 179 -7.17 -3.18 -17.77
N TYR A 180 -6.48 -2.05 -17.64
CA TYR A 180 -5.71 -1.69 -16.43
C TYR A 180 -6.39 -0.58 -15.61
N GLU A 181 -7.69 -0.45 -15.72
CA GLU A 181 -8.47 0.54 -15.00
C GLU A 181 -8.32 0.35 -13.48
N LEU A 182 -8.16 1.46 -12.77
CA LEU A 182 -8.34 1.50 -11.33
C LEU A 182 -9.84 1.51 -11.00
N ASP A 183 -10.17 1.13 -9.77
CA ASP A 183 -11.55 1.21 -9.32
C ASP A 183 -12.05 2.68 -9.35
N PRO A 184 -13.28 2.94 -9.82
CA PRO A 184 -13.84 4.29 -9.90
C PRO A 184 -13.78 5.07 -8.58
N GLN A 185 -13.85 4.39 -7.42
CA GLN A 185 -13.72 5.04 -6.11
C GLN A 185 -12.38 5.74 -5.92
N PHE A 186 -11.30 5.24 -6.56
CA PHE A 186 -9.97 5.83 -6.49
C PHE A 186 -9.70 6.82 -7.64
N VAL A 187 -10.23 6.53 -8.84
CA VAL A 187 -10.12 7.44 -9.98
C VAL A 187 -10.71 8.80 -9.65
N GLY A 188 -11.86 8.83 -8.97
CA GLY A 188 -12.50 10.07 -8.53
C GLY A 188 -12.76 11.04 -9.69
N ASN A 189 -12.26 12.27 -9.58
CA ASN A 189 -12.39 13.31 -10.59
C ASN A 189 -11.23 13.36 -11.60
N ALA A 190 -10.28 12.42 -11.53
CA ALA A 190 -9.14 12.38 -12.43
C ALA A 190 -9.59 12.20 -13.89
N LYS A 191 -8.94 12.91 -14.81
CA LYS A 191 -9.10 12.64 -16.24
C LYS A 191 -8.36 11.34 -16.58
N VAL A 192 -9.03 10.42 -17.29
CA VAL A 192 -8.39 9.25 -17.88
C VAL A 192 -8.08 9.54 -19.36
N GLU A 193 -6.84 9.31 -19.76
CA GLU A 193 -6.37 9.47 -21.15
C GLU A 193 -5.59 8.19 -21.54
N TYR A 194 -6.05 7.48 -22.55
CA TYR A 194 -5.46 6.23 -23.02
C TYR A 194 -4.23 6.45 -23.91
N ASP A 195 -4.15 7.60 -24.57
CA ASP A 195 -2.94 8.00 -25.31
C ASP A 195 -1.92 8.58 -24.33
N GLN A 196 -0.89 7.79 -24.05
CA GLN A 196 0.16 8.15 -23.10
C GLN A 196 0.91 9.42 -23.50
N MET A 197 1.21 9.60 -24.79
CA MET A 197 1.95 10.78 -25.26
C MET A 197 1.11 12.05 -25.10
N LYS A 198 -0.19 11.95 -25.41
CA LYS A 198 -1.13 13.05 -25.21
C LYS A 198 -1.34 13.38 -23.74
N ALA A 199 -1.34 12.36 -22.86
CA ALA A 199 -1.39 12.60 -21.42
C ALA A 199 -0.19 13.40 -20.93
N PHE A 200 1.00 13.16 -21.48
CA PHE A 200 2.25 13.81 -21.09
C PHE A 200 2.39 15.25 -21.57
N GLU A 201 1.61 15.71 -22.55
CA GLU A 201 1.66 17.08 -23.04
C GLU A 201 1.44 18.08 -21.90
N GLY A 202 2.42 18.96 -21.67
CA GLY A 202 2.36 19.98 -20.61
C GLY A 202 2.40 19.46 -19.18
N ALA A 203 2.81 18.20 -18.95
CA ALA A 203 2.95 17.67 -17.61
C ALA A 203 4.12 18.31 -16.86
N ASP A 204 3.86 18.77 -15.63
CA ASP A 204 4.90 19.23 -14.70
C ASP A 204 5.55 18.04 -13.97
N PHE A 205 4.76 16.98 -13.69
CA PHE A 205 5.20 15.76 -13.03
C PHE A 205 4.63 14.53 -13.73
N ILE A 206 5.48 13.51 -13.90
CA ILE A 206 5.10 12.19 -14.41
C ILE A 206 5.44 11.15 -13.35
N TYR A 207 4.42 10.47 -12.85
CA TYR A 207 4.53 9.38 -11.87
C TYR A 207 4.32 8.03 -12.56
N ALA A 208 5.42 7.34 -12.86
CA ALA A 208 5.38 6.04 -13.53
C ALA A 208 5.27 4.90 -12.51
N LYS A 209 4.23 4.08 -12.62
CA LYS A 209 3.99 2.95 -11.71
C LYS A 209 3.41 1.75 -12.45
N ASN A 210 3.82 0.55 -12.04
CA ASN A 210 3.16 -0.68 -12.45
C ASN A 210 2.02 -1.05 -11.50
N TRP A 211 0.96 -1.61 -12.04
CA TRP A 211 -0.09 -2.31 -11.29
C TRP A 211 -0.75 -3.40 -12.14
N ALA A 212 -1.30 -4.41 -11.47
CA ALA A 212 -2.02 -5.50 -12.11
C ALA A 212 -3.40 -5.08 -12.61
N ALA A 213 -3.84 -5.68 -13.71
CA ALA A 213 -5.21 -5.55 -14.20
C ALA A 213 -6.12 -6.49 -13.40
N TYR A 214 -7.14 -5.94 -12.74
CA TYR A 214 -8.15 -6.80 -12.09
C TYR A 214 -9.18 -7.38 -13.06
N SER A 215 -9.37 -6.78 -14.23
CA SER A 215 -10.27 -7.31 -15.27
C SER A 215 -9.70 -8.55 -15.96
N CYS A 216 -8.39 -8.73 -15.94
CA CYS A 216 -7.72 -9.94 -16.41
C CYS A 216 -7.58 -10.91 -15.24
N LEU A 217 -8.64 -11.64 -14.90
CA LEU A 217 -8.68 -12.67 -13.86
C LEU A 217 -7.73 -13.86 -14.08
N LEU A 218 -7.08 -13.87 -15.20
CA LEU A 218 -5.92 -14.72 -15.42
C LEU A 218 -4.71 -13.89 -15.04
N TYR A 219 -4.28 -13.96 -13.82
CA TYR A 219 -3.00 -13.49 -13.30
C TYR A 219 -1.77 -14.07 -14.03
N THR A 220 -1.97 -14.60 -15.17
CA THR A 220 -1.03 -14.79 -16.25
C THR A 220 -1.13 -13.58 -17.18
N SER A 221 -0.79 -12.40 -16.70
CA SER A 221 -0.35 -11.36 -17.62
C SER A 221 0.84 -11.96 -18.36
N PRO A 222 0.77 -12.17 -19.69
CA PRO A 222 1.94 -12.61 -20.43
C PRO A 222 3.06 -11.63 -20.08
N SER A 223 4.21 -12.16 -19.67
CA SER A 223 5.39 -11.36 -19.46
C SER A 223 5.58 -10.51 -20.73
N PRO A 224 5.98 -9.24 -20.64
CA PRO A 224 6.37 -8.48 -21.83
C PRO A 224 7.40 -9.21 -22.72
N ARG A 225 8.03 -10.27 -22.19
CA ARG A 225 8.89 -11.18 -22.94
C ARG A 225 8.14 -12.16 -23.84
N ASP A 226 6.87 -12.44 -23.54
CA ASP A 226 6.08 -13.41 -24.34
C ASP A 226 5.55 -12.80 -25.65
N GLY A 227 5.49 -11.46 -25.73
CA GLY A 227 5.16 -10.70 -26.93
C GLY A 227 6.33 -10.41 -27.87
N LEU A 228 7.59 -10.72 -27.47
CA LEU A 228 8.78 -10.47 -28.26
C LEU A 228 9.33 -11.73 -28.95
N LEU A 229 8.64 -12.86 -28.85
CA LEU A 229 9.04 -14.15 -29.45
C LEU A 229 8.07 -14.64 -30.55
N SER A 230 7.35 -13.72 -31.20
CA SER A 230 6.58 -14.03 -32.41
C SER A 230 7.06 -13.18 -33.57
#